data_bd1757084042616005cbe17daa3f6daa
#
_entry.id   bd1757084042616005cbe17daa3f6daa
#
_cell.length_a   1.000
_cell.length_b   1.000
_cell.length_c   1.000
_cell.angle_alpha   90.00
_cell.angle_beta   90.00
_cell.angle_gamma   90.00
#
_symmetry.space_group_name_H-M   'P 1'
#
loop_
_entity.id
_entity.type
_entity.pdbx_description
1 polymer ?
#
loop_
_entity_poly.entity_id
_entity_poly.type
_entity_poly.pdbx_seq_one_letter_code
_entity_poly.pdbx_strand_id
1 'polypeptide(L)'
;MIYVVMGRETIPDVSAAIGFTASFLPTAERRTIYALVQAVSGAVRFCIDGTTPTATKGVRLTEDSTMEVWGAEAMRDFLCIENIVQSDPTVEVIYFGRGGLA
;
A
#
# COMPACT_ATOMS: atom_id res chain seq x y z
N MET A 1 -18.56 12.80 -6.78
CA MET A 1 -17.16 13.01 -6.43
C MET A 1 -16.31 12.26 -7.42
N ILE A 2 -15.25 12.87 -7.91
CA ILE A 2 -14.35 12.26 -8.88
C ILE A 2 -13.02 11.97 -8.17
N TYR A 3 -12.49 10.77 -8.39
CA TYR A 3 -11.16 10.41 -7.93
C TYR A 3 -10.20 10.47 -9.10
N VAL A 4 -9.02 11.00 -8.86
CA VAL A 4 -7.97 11.10 -9.87
C VAL A 4 -6.69 10.44 -9.37
N VAL A 5 -5.87 9.98 -10.31
CA VAL A 5 -4.57 9.39 -9.96
C VAL A 5 -3.65 10.50 -9.47
N MET A 6 -3.14 10.33 -8.26
CA MET A 6 -2.21 11.27 -7.62
C MET A 6 -0.76 10.81 -7.75
N GLY A 7 -0.53 9.60 -8.17
CA GLY A 7 0.80 9.04 -8.33
C GLY A 7 0.76 7.53 -8.33
N ARG A 8 1.92 6.93 -8.61
CA ARG A 8 2.08 5.49 -8.57
C ARG A 8 3.50 5.16 -8.17
N GLU A 9 3.68 3.98 -7.60
CA GLU A 9 5.02 3.48 -7.31
C GLU A 9 5.05 1.97 -7.34
N THR A 10 6.24 1.44 -7.52
CA THR A 10 6.52 0.03 -7.29
C THR A 10 7.35 -0.05 -6.04
N ILE A 11 6.94 -0.86 -5.07
CA ILE A 11 7.75 -1.18 -3.90
C ILE A 11 8.54 -2.43 -4.27
N PRO A 12 9.84 -2.31 -4.55
CA PRO A 12 10.61 -3.41 -5.15
C PRO A 12 11.17 -4.40 -4.13
N ASP A 13 11.19 -4.04 -2.85
CA ASP A 13 11.80 -4.88 -1.82
C ASP A 13 10.92 -4.89 -0.58
N VAL A 14 10.28 -6.03 -0.36
CA VAL A 14 9.43 -6.25 0.81
C VAL A 14 10.01 -7.35 1.72
N SER A 15 11.31 -7.53 1.68
CA SER A 15 12.00 -8.51 2.55
C SER A 15 11.93 -8.09 4.03
N ALA A 16 11.72 -6.81 4.28
CA ALA A 16 11.42 -6.29 5.61
C ALA A 16 10.12 -5.48 5.52
N ALA A 17 9.43 -5.30 6.62
CA ALA A 17 8.18 -4.55 6.63
C ALA A 17 8.41 -3.13 6.13
N ILE A 18 7.62 -2.69 5.16
CA ILE A 18 7.76 -1.40 4.52
C ILE A 18 6.38 -0.83 4.19
N GLY A 19 6.24 0.47 4.34
CA GLY A 19 5.00 1.17 4.02
C GLY A 19 5.09 1.93 2.72
N PHE A 20 4.08 2.77 2.48
CA PHE A 20 4.05 3.65 1.31
C PHE A 20 5.12 4.72 1.42
N THR A 21 5.59 5.20 0.26
CA THR A 21 6.54 6.31 0.24
C THR A 21 5.88 7.57 0.82
N ALA A 22 6.56 8.22 1.76
CA ALA A 22 6.00 9.34 2.51
C ALA A 22 5.49 10.48 1.61
N SER A 23 6.13 10.71 0.46
CA SER A 23 5.73 11.78 -0.45
C SER A 23 4.36 11.57 -1.07
N PHE A 24 3.80 10.36 -1.03
CA PHE A 24 2.47 10.07 -1.56
C PHE A 24 1.39 10.08 -0.47
N LEU A 25 1.77 10.14 0.79
CA LEU A 25 0.82 10.11 1.90
C LEU A 25 0.02 11.41 1.99
N PRO A 26 -1.22 11.34 2.50
CA PRO A 26 -2.04 12.53 2.66
C PRO A 26 -1.37 13.57 3.55
N THR A 27 -1.42 14.82 3.12
CA THR A 27 -0.96 15.97 3.88
C THR A 27 -1.96 17.10 3.71
N ALA A 28 -1.72 18.24 4.36
CA ALA A 28 -2.56 19.42 4.17
C ALA A 28 -2.63 19.86 2.71
N GLU A 29 -1.56 19.61 1.95
CA GLU A 29 -1.44 20.00 0.56
C GLU A 29 -1.79 18.88 -0.41
N ARG A 30 -1.55 17.63 -0.02
CA ARG A 30 -1.79 16.47 -0.86
C ARG A 30 -3.08 15.77 -0.44
N ARG A 31 -4.04 15.71 -1.34
CA ARG A 31 -5.37 15.19 -1.05
C ARG A 31 -5.53 13.72 -1.45
N THR A 32 -4.52 12.93 -1.18
CA THR A 32 -4.60 11.48 -1.41
C THR A 32 -5.65 10.90 -0.46
N ILE A 33 -6.56 10.09 -1.00
CA ILE A 33 -7.67 9.53 -0.24
C ILE A 33 -7.50 8.04 -0.04
N TYR A 34 -7.06 7.32 -1.08
CA TYR A 34 -6.83 5.89 -0.95
C TYR A 34 -5.72 5.44 -1.88
N ALA A 35 -5.23 4.24 -1.62
CA ALA A 35 -4.24 3.58 -2.45
C ALA A 35 -4.80 2.24 -2.92
N LEU A 36 -4.61 1.93 -4.19
CA LEU A 36 -4.89 0.62 -4.75
C LEU A 36 -3.58 -0.15 -4.77
N VAL A 37 -3.58 -1.32 -4.12
CA VAL A 37 -2.36 -2.10 -3.90
C VAL A 37 -2.51 -3.46 -4.56
N GLN A 38 -1.49 -3.91 -5.28
CA GLN A 38 -1.45 -5.24 -5.88
C GLN A 38 -0.15 -5.95 -5.52
N ALA A 39 -0.25 -7.20 -5.09
CA ALA A 39 0.92 -8.04 -4.90
C ALA A 39 1.29 -8.69 -6.24
N VAL A 40 2.56 -8.62 -6.63
CA VAL A 40 3.06 -9.13 -7.91
C VAL A 40 4.20 -10.09 -7.66
N SER A 41 4.20 -11.23 -8.37
CA SER A 41 5.23 -12.26 -8.29
C SER A 41 5.34 -12.90 -6.92
N GLY A 42 4.24 -12.96 -6.19
CA GLY A 42 4.17 -13.60 -4.88
C GLY A 42 3.19 -12.87 -3.97
N ALA A 43 2.85 -13.51 -2.86
CA ALA A 43 1.93 -12.96 -1.88
C ALA A 43 2.67 -12.13 -0.83
N VAL A 44 1.98 -11.18 -0.25
CA VAL A 44 2.49 -10.37 0.86
C VAL A 44 1.52 -10.45 2.03
N ARG A 45 1.99 -10.09 3.21
CA ARG A 45 1.14 -9.85 4.38
C ARG A 45 1.20 -8.38 4.72
N PHE A 46 0.09 -7.86 5.20
CA PHE A 46 0.02 -6.44 5.55
C PHE A 46 -0.78 -6.20 6.83
N CYS A 47 -0.53 -5.06 7.44
CA CYS A 47 -1.30 -4.52 8.56
C CYS A 47 -1.58 -3.04 8.27
N ILE A 48 -2.71 -2.55 8.77
CA ILE A 48 -3.11 -1.15 8.61
C ILE A 48 -3.45 -0.49 9.95
N ASP A 49 -3.08 -1.14 11.05
CA ASP A 49 -3.44 -0.71 12.41
C ASP A 49 -2.22 -0.29 13.24
N GLY A 50 -1.07 -0.08 12.59
CA GLY A 50 0.16 0.26 13.28
C GLY A 50 0.96 -0.94 13.74
N THR A 51 0.43 -2.15 13.59
CA THR A 51 1.15 -3.37 13.93
C THR A 51 2.12 -3.73 12.80
N THR A 52 3.30 -4.23 13.14
CA THR A 52 4.27 -4.66 12.14
C THR A 52 3.95 -6.09 11.70
N PRO A 53 3.69 -6.32 10.39
CA PRO A 53 3.46 -7.68 9.90
C PRO A 53 4.74 -8.49 9.86
N THR A 54 4.58 -9.81 9.85
CA THR A 54 5.68 -10.74 9.63
C THR A 54 5.27 -11.72 8.53
N ALA A 55 6.18 -12.58 8.11
CA ALA A 55 5.88 -13.58 7.07
C ALA A 55 4.72 -14.51 7.48
N THR A 56 4.41 -14.59 8.78
CA THR A 56 3.33 -15.46 9.29
C THR A 56 2.21 -14.70 9.97
N LYS A 57 2.34 -13.38 10.15
CA LYS A 57 1.31 -12.56 10.83
C LYS A 57 0.95 -11.35 9.98
N GLY A 58 -0.31 -11.09 9.92
CA GLY A 58 -0.90 -10.03 9.12
C GLY A 58 -1.93 -10.60 8.16
N VAL A 59 -2.62 -9.73 7.45
CA VAL A 59 -3.60 -10.12 6.45
C VAL A 59 -2.86 -10.49 5.16
N ARG A 60 -3.18 -11.63 4.60
CA ARG A 60 -2.53 -12.11 3.39
C ARG A 60 -3.18 -11.52 2.15
N LEU A 61 -2.37 -10.91 1.30
CA LEU A 61 -2.77 -10.49 -0.03
C LEU A 61 -2.10 -11.44 -1.01
N THR A 62 -2.92 -12.24 -1.69
CA THR A 62 -2.40 -13.27 -2.60
C THR A 62 -1.85 -12.65 -3.88
N GLU A 63 -1.02 -13.42 -4.59
CA GLU A 63 -0.42 -12.97 -5.85
C GLU A 63 -1.49 -12.48 -6.82
N ASP A 64 -1.23 -11.32 -7.42
CA ASP A 64 -2.10 -10.65 -8.40
C ASP A 64 -3.43 -10.13 -7.84
N SER A 65 -3.70 -10.33 -6.57
CA SER A 65 -4.88 -9.76 -5.93
C SER A 65 -4.66 -8.29 -5.62
N THR A 66 -5.75 -7.53 -5.61
CA THR A 66 -5.72 -6.11 -5.29
C THR A 66 -6.51 -5.82 -4.03
N MET A 67 -6.17 -4.73 -3.37
CA MET A 67 -6.93 -4.21 -2.25
C MET A 67 -6.84 -2.70 -2.23
N GLU A 68 -7.76 -2.06 -1.52
CA GLU A 68 -7.77 -0.62 -1.34
C GLU A 68 -7.49 -0.28 0.12
N VAL A 69 -6.64 0.72 0.33
CA VAL A 69 -6.32 1.25 1.66
C VAL A 69 -6.88 2.67 1.72
N TRP A 70 -7.92 2.85 2.52
CA TRP A 70 -8.67 4.10 2.59
C TRP A 70 -8.37 4.90 3.84
N GLY A 71 -8.17 6.19 3.65
CA GLY A 71 -8.03 7.14 4.74
C GLY A 71 -6.59 7.40 5.14
N ALA A 72 -6.35 8.58 5.70
CA ALA A 72 -5.01 9.04 6.02
C ALA A 72 -4.33 8.15 7.06
N GLU A 73 -5.06 7.74 8.08
CA GLU A 73 -4.50 6.95 9.16
C GLU A 73 -4.09 5.55 8.67
N ALA A 74 -5.00 4.87 7.96
CA ALA A 74 -4.71 3.55 7.43
C ALA A 74 -3.55 3.59 6.44
N MET A 75 -3.47 4.63 5.61
CA MET A 75 -2.38 4.78 4.65
C MET A 75 -1.04 5.01 5.34
N ARG A 76 -1.02 5.78 6.43
CA ARG A 76 0.22 6.00 7.21
C ARG A 76 0.66 4.76 7.95
N ASP A 77 -0.31 3.96 8.41
CA ASP A 77 -0.04 2.76 9.21
C ASP A 77 0.20 1.52 8.36
N PHE A 78 -0.06 1.60 7.05
CA PHE A 78 0.13 0.45 6.17
C PHE A 78 1.58 0.00 6.16
N LEU A 79 1.79 -1.28 6.43
CA LEU A 79 3.08 -1.94 6.29
C LEU A 79 2.84 -3.29 5.63
N CYS A 80 3.72 -3.70 4.74
CA CYS A 80 3.65 -5.01 4.10
C CYS A 80 5.02 -5.69 4.11
N ILE A 81 4.99 -7.01 4.01
CA ILE A 81 6.20 -7.84 4.01
C ILE A 81 5.92 -9.10 3.18
N GLU A 82 6.94 -9.70 2.60
CA GLU A 82 6.79 -10.94 1.86
C GLU A 82 6.15 -12.04 2.72
N ASN A 83 5.26 -12.81 2.11
CA ASN A 83 4.58 -13.91 2.83
C ASN A 83 5.49 -15.13 2.97
N ILE A 84 6.37 -15.35 2.00
CA ILE A 84 7.36 -16.43 2.03
C ILE A 84 8.74 -15.78 1.96
N VAL A 85 9.59 -16.10 2.94
CA VAL A 85 10.94 -15.54 3.03
C VAL A 85 11.70 -15.81 1.73
N GLN A 86 12.32 -14.76 1.19
CA GLN A 86 13.09 -14.78 -0.05
C GLN A 86 12.29 -15.09 -1.32
N SER A 87 10.97 -14.93 -1.27
CA SER A 87 10.12 -15.07 -2.47
C SER A 87 10.20 -13.83 -3.37
N ASP A 88 10.67 -12.72 -2.82
CA ASP A 88 10.93 -11.47 -3.54
C ASP A 88 9.75 -10.93 -4.36
N PRO A 89 8.52 -10.87 -3.79
CA PRO A 89 7.43 -10.22 -4.50
C PRO A 89 7.66 -8.72 -4.57
N THR A 90 6.97 -8.07 -5.49
CA THR A 90 6.90 -6.62 -5.54
C THR A 90 5.47 -6.18 -5.26
N VAL A 91 5.31 -4.91 -4.93
CA VAL A 91 3.98 -4.35 -4.68
C VAL A 91 3.81 -3.14 -5.58
N GLU A 92 2.75 -3.18 -6.40
CA GLU A 92 2.37 -2.06 -7.24
C GLU A 92 1.32 -1.24 -6.52
N VAL A 93 1.49 0.09 -6.52
CA VAL A 93 0.59 0.99 -5.80
C VAL A 93 0.17 2.13 -6.72
N ILE A 94 -1.12 2.43 -6.75
CA ILE A 94 -1.64 3.63 -7.40
C ILE A 94 -2.36 4.44 -6.32
N TYR A 95 -2.01 5.71 -6.22
CA TYR A 95 -2.61 6.62 -5.26
C TYR A 95 -3.70 7.45 -5.92
N PHE A 96 -4.85 7.52 -5.25
CA PHE A 96 -5.98 8.28 -5.73
C PHE A 96 -6.33 9.39 -4.75
N GLY A 97 -6.68 10.52 -5.28
CA GLY A 97 -7.12 11.65 -4.50
C GLY A 97 -8.43 12.20 -5.04
N ARG A 98 -8.95 13.20 -4.33
CA ARG A 98 -10.14 13.88 -4.77
C ARG A 98 -9.78 14.79 -5.93
N GLY A 99 -10.47 14.58 -7.06
CA GLY A 99 -10.27 15.38 -8.25
C GLY A 99 -11.39 16.38 -8.43
N GLY A 100 -11.25 17.13 -9.53
CA GLY A 100 -12.21 18.12 -9.91
C GLY A 100 -11.95 19.46 -9.23
N LEU A 101 -12.89 20.35 -9.43
CA LEU A 101 -12.83 21.68 -8.83
C LEU A 101 -13.17 21.59 -7.37
N ALA A 102 -12.34 22.20 -6.59
CA ALA A 102 -12.59 22.30 -5.17
C ALA A 102 -13.79 23.18 -4.92
#